data_bba41b68f299be802163f05286c81e2a
#
_entry.id   bba41b68f299be802163f05286c81e2a
#
_cell.length_a   1.000
_cell.length_b   1.000
_cell.length_c   1.000
_cell.angle_alpha   90.00
_cell.angle_beta   90.00
_cell.angle_gamma   90.00
#
_symmetry.space_group_name_H-M   'P 1'
#
loop_
_entity.id
_entity.type
_entity.pdbx_description
1 polymer ?
#
loop_
_entity_poly.entity_id
_entity_poly.type
_entity_poly.pdbx_seq_one_letter_code
_entity_poly.pdbx_strand_id
1 'polypeptide(L)'
;MCSVLLWISLFALSGSPDWWVRRDVWVLNQLVDLRTPALTTVAQAVHALGSPWSFRPIRWAVILVLVFYRKWRILGAVVVAFLTVSLVVSLVAEAVHRPRPFVEIIGGWVGYSHPSLPVAMLAVTLAVVGLALIPRGRWRRYWFIAGGLLVGVLGLARMYLGVDHPSDVVVAALLGPTIAILTFRILAPESMFPVGFTRGSSAHLDVTGRRGEAIRRALSEQMGIEVLSFKPFGLAGSGGSTPLKIEVAGDPPRTIFGKLYAQSHLRSDSLYKIARTVLYGSLEDEVRFTTVRRLVEYEDYILLKLKDAGLPSPEPYGFVELTPEREYLIVTEFLQNAQEMGDVEVTDEITDQALLVVRRLWDTGLAHRDIKPANVMVRDGQVVLIDPAFATVRPSPWRQAVDLANMMIILALRSSPEHVYERALLLFSPDDIAEAFASTRSVTVPSQSRSFLTAKKRQEGTDILARFRELAPHRDPISIQRWSLRRVLLALGSLVVLLILVQILIANISGGGFI
;
A
#
# COMPACT_ATOMS: atom_id res chain seq x y z
N MET A 1 16.67 -15.36 0.61
CA MET A 1 17.52 -16.53 0.94
C MET A 1 16.70 -17.68 1.54
N CYS A 2 15.90 -17.50 2.60
CA CYS A 2 15.05 -18.58 3.14
C CYS A 2 14.02 -19.17 2.15
N SER A 3 13.44 -18.37 1.28
CA SER A 3 12.50 -18.83 0.25
C SER A 3 13.16 -19.69 -0.83
N VAL A 4 14.41 -19.38 -1.18
CA VAL A 4 15.19 -20.16 -2.14
C VAL A 4 15.59 -21.50 -1.53
N LEU A 5 15.98 -21.52 -0.28
CA LEU A 5 16.28 -22.76 0.47
C LEU A 5 15.03 -23.63 0.67
N LEU A 6 13.88 -23.02 0.88
CA LEU A 6 12.59 -23.71 0.94
C LEU A 6 12.23 -24.33 -0.42
N TRP A 7 12.42 -23.60 -1.52
CA TRP A 7 12.22 -24.11 -2.88
C TRP A 7 13.18 -25.23 -3.23
N ILE A 8 14.47 -25.09 -2.87
CA ILE A 8 15.48 -26.12 -3.09
C ILE A 8 15.12 -27.38 -2.27
N SER A 9 14.68 -27.25 -1.03
CA SER A 9 14.25 -28.40 -0.21
C SER A 9 12.96 -29.04 -0.73
N LEU A 10 12.00 -28.28 -1.23
CA LEU A 10 10.80 -28.78 -1.89
C LEU A 10 11.13 -29.53 -3.18
N PHE A 11 12.06 -29.01 -3.97
CA PHE A 11 12.51 -29.65 -5.21
C PHE A 11 13.39 -30.89 -4.95
N ALA A 12 14.24 -30.85 -3.94
CA ALA A 12 15.06 -31.98 -3.53
C ALA A 12 14.23 -33.14 -2.94
N LEU A 13 13.08 -32.84 -2.35
CA LEU A 13 12.14 -33.85 -1.84
C LEU A 13 11.31 -34.51 -2.94
N SER A 14 11.09 -33.86 -4.07
CA SER A 14 10.39 -34.45 -5.22
C SER A 14 11.19 -35.54 -5.94
N GLY A 15 12.54 -35.51 -5.83
CA GLY A 15 13.46 -36.54 -6.34
C GLY A 15 14.27 -37.19 -5.20
N SER A 16 13.62 -37.49 -4.05
CA SER A 16 14.26 -37.75 -2.76
C SER A 16 15.42 -38.76 -2.84
N PRO A 17 16.66 -38.35 -2.48
CA PRO A 17 17.77 -39.28 -2.36
C PRO A 17 17.45 -40.36 -1.30
N ASP A 18 17.81 -41.62 -1.52
CA ASP A 18 17.56 -42.73 -0.61
C ASP A 18 18.00 -42.49 0.84
N TRP A 19 19.04 -41.65 1.05
CA TRP A 19 19.52 -41.31 2.38
C TRP A 19 18.55 -40.47 3.21
N TRP A 20 17.79 -39.60 2.54
CA TRP A 20 16.79 -38.76 3.20
C TRP A 20 15.57 -39.53 3.62
N VAL A 21 15.08 -40.39 2.72
CA VAL A 21 13.99 -41.34 3.02
C VAL A 21 14.36 -42.27 4.17
N ARG A 22 15.59 -42.82 4.18
CA ARG A 22 16.08 -43.67 5.30
C ARG A 22 16.10 -42.91 6.63
N ARG A 23 16.46 -41.62 6.65
CA ARG A 23 16.42 -40.84 7.90
C ARG A 23 15.00 -40.57 8.37
N ASP A 24 14.09 -40.21 7.47
CA ASP A 24 12.67 -40.06 7.80
C ASP A 24 12.11 -41.34 8.43
N VAL A 25 12.33 -42.50 7.81
CA VAL A 25 11.89 -43.80 8.30
C VAL A 25 12.54 -44.12 9.65
N TRP A 26 13.84 -43.87 9.81
CA TRP A 26 14.54 -44.11 11.06
C TRP A 26 13.96 -43.30 12.22
N VAL A 27 13.78 -42.01 12.07
CA VAL A 27 13.19 -41.12 13.10
C VAL A 27 11.76 -41.58 13.42
N LEU A 28 10.99 -41.94 12.40
CA LEU A 28 9.61 -42.36 12.56
C LEU A 28 9.53 -43.67 13.38
N ASN A 29 10.37 -44.66 13.07
CA ASN A 29 10.41 -45.93 13.79
C ASN A 29 10.76 -45.72 15.27
N GLN A 30 11.74 -44.84 15.58
CA GLN A 30 12.05 -44.51 16.97
C GLN A 30 10.84 -43.95 17.74
N LEU A 31 10.01 -43.11 17.06
CA LEU A 31 8.81 -42.55 17.67
C LEU A 31 7.69 -43.60 17.83
N VAL A 32 7.57 -44.50 16.87
CA VAL A 32 6.60 -45.63 16.93
C VAL A 32 6.93 -46.60 18.04
N ASP A 33 8.22 -46.88 18.24
CA ASP A 33 8.68 -47.81 19.32
C ASP A 33 8.41 -47.24 20.73
N LEU A 34 8.22 -45.91 20.87
CA LEU A 34 7.83 -45.26 22.13
C LEU A 34 6.32 -45.31 22.41
N ARG A 35 5.52 -45.97 21.58
CA ARG A 35 4.07 -45.98 21.73
C ARG A 35 3.63 -46.70 23.01
N THR A 36 2.83 -45.97 23.79
CA THR A 36 2.13 -46.46 24.98
C THR A 36 0.69 -45.95 24.95
N PRO A 37 -0.27 -46.65 25.61
CA PRO A 37 -1.66 -46.20 25.62
C PRO A 37 -1.83 -44.76 26.10
N ALA A 38 -1.10 -44.37 27.15
CA ALA A 38 -1.18 -43.04 27.72
C ALA A 38 -0.63 -41.96 26.76
N LEU A 39 0.56 -42.17 26.16
CA LEU A 39 1.15 -41.26 25.19
C LEU A 39 0.32 -41.18 23.90
N THR A 40 -0.27 -42.29 23.48
CA THR A 40 -1.16 -42.34 22.31
C THR A 40 -2.40 -41.46 22.53
N THR A 41 -3.02 -41.53 23.72
CA THR A 41 -4.16 -40.67 24.08
C THR A 41 -3.78 -39.17 24.05
N VAL A 42 -2.62 -38.85 24.62
CA VAL A 42 -2.10 -37.47 24.58
C VAL A 42 -1.82 -37.03 23.15
N ALA A 43 -1.16 -37.87 22.34
CA ALA A 43 -0.86 -37.55 20.95
C ALA A 43 -2.15 -37.38 20.11
N GLN A 44 -3.19 -38.17 20.35
CA GLN A 44 -4.49 -37.99 19.71
C GLN A 44 -5.17 -36.67 20.12
N ALA A 45 -5.12 -36.31 21.40
CA ALA A 45 -5.63 -35.03 21.86
C ALA A 45 -4.89 -33.84 21.23
N VAL A 46 -3.56 -33.91 21.15
CA VAL A 46 -2.75 -32.89 20.45
C VAL A 46 -3.04 -32.86 18.95
N HIS A 47 -3.18 -34.02 18.32
CA HIS A 47 -3.55 -34.12 16.92
C HIS A 47 -4.90 -33.46 16.61
N ALA A 48 -5.87 -33.56 17.52
CA ALA A 48 -7.17 -32.90 17.40
C ALA A 48 -7.04 -31.35 17.39
N LEU A 49 -5.99 -30.78 18.02
CA LEU A 49 -5.68 -29.34 17.90
C LEU A 49 -5.26 -28.96 16.48
N GLY A 50 -4.78 -29.91 15.68
CA GLY A 50 -4.48 -29.72 14.26
C GLY A 50 -5.72 -29.76 13.36
N SER A 51 -6.92 -29.94 13.92
CA SER A 51 -8.16 -30.00 13.14
C SER A 51 -8.61 -28.62 12.67
N PRO A 52 -9.38 -28.53 11.58
CA PRO A 52 -9.97 -27.28 11.11
C PRO A 52 -10.82 -26.56 12.16
N TRP A 53 -11.50 -27.30 13.01
CA TRP A 53 -12.35 -26.77 14.06
C TRP A 53 -11.59 -25.96 15.12
N SER A 54 -10.31 -26.27 15.34
CA SER A 54 -9.46 -25.54 16.28
C SER A 54 -8.97 -24.18 15.72
N PHE A 55 -8.70 -24.09 14.42
CA PHE A 55 -8.13 -22.89 13.79
C PHE A 55 -9.17 -21.91 13.27
N ARG A 56 -10.30 -22.42 12.78
CA ARG A 56 -11.37 -21.56 12.22
C ARG A 56 -11.85 -20.49 13.21
N PRO A 57 -12.15 -20.80 14.48
CA PRO A 57 -12.55 -19.77 15.45
C PRO A 57 -11.47 -18.70 15.65
N ILE A 58 -10.20 -19.12 15.74
CA ILE A 58 -9.07 -18.19 15.91
C ILE A 58 -8.96 -17.24 14.71
N ARG A 59 -9.05 -17.77 13.49
CA ARG A 59 -9.00 -16.98 12.26
C ARG A 59 -10.16 -16.00 12.16
N TRP A 60 -11.38 -16.44 12.44
CA TRP A 60 -12.55 -15.57 12.47
C TRP A 60 -12.43 -14.50 13.54
N ALA A 61 -11.92 -14.82 14.73
CA ALA A 61 -11.67 -13.83 15.77
C ALA A 61 -10.67 -12.75 15.30
N VAL A 62 -9.56 -13.15 14.64
CA VAL A 62 -8.61 -12.20 14.05
C VAL A 62 -9.29 -11.29 13.01
N ILE A 63 -10.06 -11.88 12.10
CA ILE A 63 -10.79 -11.14 11.06
C ILE A 63 -11.76 -10.13 11.71
N LEU A 64 -12.56 -10.56 12.68
CA LEU A 64 -13.53 -9.70 13.38
C LEU A 64 -12.86 -8.55 14.12
N VAL A 65 -11.75 -8.82 14.82
CA VAL A 65 -10.95 -7.78 15.50
C VAL A 65 -10.44 -6.75 14.48
N LEU A 66 -9.87 -7.20 13.37
CA LEU A 66 -9.33 -6.29 12.34
C LEU A 66 -10.43 -5.47 11.64
N VAL A 67 -11.61 -6.06 11.39
CA VAL A 67 -12.79 -5.37 10.87
C VAL A 67 -13.28 -4.32 11.87
N PHE A 68 -13.42 -4.70 13.15
CA PHE A 68 -13.86 -3.79 14.22
C PHE A 68 -12.96 -2.55 14.33
N TYR A 69 -11.62 -2.75 14.28
CA TYR A 69 -10.64 -1.66 14.29
C TYR A 69 -10.41 -1.03 12.91
N ARG A 70 -11.14 -1.44 11.85
CA ARG A 70 -11.02 -0.95 10.47
C ARG A 70 -9.59 -1.04 9.91
N LYS A 71 -8.83 -2.07 10.28
CA LYS A 71 -7.46 -2.29 9.83
C LYS A 71 -7.43 -3.07 8.50
N TRP A 72 -8.06 -2.52 7.45
CA TRP A 72 -8.31 -3.18 6.17
C TRP A 72 -7.07 -3.75 5.48
N ARG A 73 -5.92 -3.05 5.58
CA ARG A 73 -4.68 -3.53 4.97
C ARG A 73 -4.09 -4.74 5.69
N ILE A 74 -4.10 -4.73 7.01
CA ILE A 74 -3.69 -5.88 7.82
C ILE A 74 -4.64 -7.05 7.56
N LEU A 75 -5.95 -6.78 7.48
CA LEU A 75 -6.95 -7.78 7.10
C LEU A 75 -6.66 -8.39 5.72
N GLY A 76 -6.38 -7.56 4.72
CA GLY A 76 -5.98 -8.05 3.39
C GLY A 76 -4.74 -8.94 3.42
N ALA A 77 -3.71 -8.56 4.19
CA ALA A 77 -2.50 -9.37 4.37
C ALA A 77 -2.81 -10.72 5.06
N VAL A 78 -3.69 -10.73 6.07
CA VAL A 78 -4.16 -11.95 6.75
C VAL A 78 -4.84 -12.91 5.77
N VAL A 79 -5.81 -12.41 5.00
CA VAL A 79 -6.56 -13.21 4.02
C VAL A 79 -5.62 -13.78 2.96
N VAL A 80 -4.76 -12.94 2.38
CA VAL A 80 -3.78 -13.36 1.37
C VAL A 80 -2.81 -14.41 1.94
N ALA A 81 -2.35 -14.26 3.18
CA ALA A 81 -1.45 -15.24 3.80
C ALA A 81 -2.13 -16.62 3.93
N PHE A 82 -3.38 -16.69 4.40
CA PHE A 82 -4.11 -17.94 4.52
C PHE A 82 -4.39 -18.58 3.15
N LEU A 83 -4.84 -17.81 2.18
CA LEU A 83 -5.09 -18.33 0.82
C LEU A 83 -3.80 -18.84 0.17
N THR A 84 -2.70 -18.09 0.32
CA THR A 84 -1.41 -18.48 -0.27
C THR A 84 -0.87 -19.76 0.35
N VAL A 85 -0.95 -19.93 1.68
CA VAL A 85 -0.51 -21.19 2.32
C VAL A 85 -1.36 -22.36 1.84
N SER A 86 -2.69 -22.22 1.81
CA SER A 86 -3.58 -23.27 1.32
C SER A 86 -3.25 -23.65 -0.13
N LEU A 87 -3.08 -22.67 -1.01
CA LEU A 87 -2.75 -22.90 -2.40
C LEU A 87 -1.39 -23.59 -2.56
N VAL A 88 -0.35 -23.09 -1.88
CA VAL A 88 1.00 -23.66 -2.00
C VAL A 88 1.05 -25.09 -1.47
N VAL A 89 0.43 -25.37 -0.32
CA VAL A 89 0.39 -26.73 0.24
C VAL A 89 -0.34 -27.67 -0.72
N SER A 90 -1.48 -27.26 -1.29
CA SER A 90 -2.23 -28.10 -2.24
C SER A 90 -1.44 -28.37 -3.52
N LEU A 91 -0.83 -27.32 -4.11
CA LEU A 91 -0.03 -27.48 -5.33
C LEU A 91 1.20 -28.37 -5.11
N VAL A 92 1.87 -28.26 -3.97
CA VAL A 92 3.01 -29.09 -3.63
C VAL A 92 2.57 -30.54 -3.37
N ALA A 93 1.47 -30.73 -2.66
CA ALA A 93 0.93 -32.08 -2.41
C ALA A 93 0.60 -32.81 -3.73
N GLU A 94 -0.06 -32.11 -4.66
CA GLU A 94 -0.37 -32.65 -5.99
C GLU A 94 0.87 -32.82 -6.88
N ALA A 95 1.90 -32.02 -6.73
CA ALA A 95 3.13 -32.15 -7.51
C ALA A 95 4.03 -33.30 -7.02
N VAL A 96 4.09 -33.51 -5.71
CA VAL A 96 4.99 -34.49 -5.08
C VAL A 96 4.36 -35.87 -4.94
N HIS A 97 3.05 -35.95 -4.76
CA HIS A 97 2.29 -37.23 -4.59
C HIS A 97 2.88 -38.16 -3.53
N ARG A 98 3.46 -37.62 -2.43
CA ARG A 98 4.14 -38.41 -1.43
C ARG A 98 3.16 -39.29 -0.64
N PRO A 99 3.35 -40.65 -0.59
CA PRO A 99 2.49 -41.51 0.20
C PRO A 99 2.68 -41.27 1.70
N ARG A 100 1.70 -41.68 2.49
CA ARG A 100 1.80 -41.68 3.96
C ARG A 100 2.84 -42.69 4.44
N PRO A 101 3.38 -42.54 5.67
CA PRO A 101 4.36 -43.46 6.22
C PRO A 101 3.86 -44.93 6.20
N PHE A 102 4.78 -45.88 5.93
CA PHE A 102 4.50 -47.32 5.96
C PHE A 102 4.59 -47.90 7.38
N VAL A 103 3.89 -47.28 8.32
CA VAL A 103 3.75 -47.74 9.71
C VAL A 103 2.27 -47.77 10.06
N GLU A 104 1.90 -48.43 11.14
CA GLU A 104 0.52 -48.39 11.61
C GLU A 104 0.10 -46.96 11.90
N ILE A 105 -0.91 -46.46 11.19
CA ILE A 105 -1.45 -45.12 11.34
C ILE A 105 -2.59 -45.15 12.35
N ILE A 106 -2.41 -44.47 13.48
CA ILE A 106 -3.41 -44.38 14.56
C ILE A 106 -4.25 -43.11 14.46
N GLY A 107 -3.77 -42.07 13.75
CA GLY A 107 -4.45 -40.77 13.57
C GLY A 107 -5.26 -40.69 12.28
N GLY A 108 -6.28 -39.82 12.24
CA GLY A 108 -7.01 -39.51 11.02
C GLY A 108 -6.15 -38.71 10.03
N TRP A 109 -6.29 -38.98 8.74
CA TRP A 109 -5.55 -38.28 7.68
C TRP A 109 -6.37 -38.17 6.39
N VAL A 110 -5.99 -37.21 5.54
CA VAL A 110 -6.59 -37.00 4.20
C VAL A 110 -5.47 -36.61 3.23
N GLY A 111 -5.51 -37.15 2.01
CA GLY A 111 -4.60 -36.82 0.92
C GLY A 111 -3.13 -37.23 1.14
N TYR A 112 -2.22 -36.61 0.40
CA TYR A 112 -0.79 -36.88 0.44
C TYR A 112 -0.13 -36.38 1.74
N SER A 113 1.10 -36.90 2.05
CA SER A 113 1.77 -36.56 3.31
C SER A 113 2.52 -35.23 3.26
N HIS A 114 3.00 -34.82 2.09
CA HIS A 114 3.92 -33.68 1.92
C HIS A 114 3.27 -32.48 1.24
N PRO A 115 3.42 -31.27 1.81
CA PRO A 115 3.81 -30.97 3.19
C PRO A 115 2.63 -31.19 4.16
N SER A 116 2.90 -31.32 5.46
CA SER A 116 1.84 -31.54 6.46
C SER A 116 0.89 -30.32 6.54
N LEU A 117 -0.31 -30.46 5.99
CA LEU A 117 -1.31 -29.39 5.97
C LEU A 117 -1.67 -28.87 7.38
N PRO A 118 -2.00 -29.70 8.39
CA PRO A 118 -2.34 -29.22 9.72
C PRO A 118 -1.21 -28.43 10.39
N VAL A 119 0.05 -28.86 10.19
CA VAL A 119 1.22 -28.17 10.73
C VAL A 119 1.42 -26.81 10.07
N ALA A 120 1.32 -26.74 8.74
CA ALA A 120 1.44 -25.49 7.99
C ALA A 120 0.33 -24.48 8.39
N MET A 121 -0.89 -25.00 8.58
CA MET A 121 -2.05 -24.18 8.94
C MET A 121 -1.98 -23.66 10.38
N LEU A 122 -1.48 -24.45 11.35
CA LEU A 122 -1.20 -23.97 12.69
C LEU A 122 -0.09 -22.90 12.65
N ALA A 123 1.00 -23.21 11.95
CA ALA A 123 2.16 -22.33 11.88
C ALA A 123 1.82 -20.96 11.27
N VAL A 124 1.07 -20.92 10.15
CA VAL A 124 0.62 -19.65 9.57
C VAL A 124 -0.36 -18.92 10.47
N THR A 125 -1.27 -19.63 11.14
CA THR A 125 -2.25 -19.01 12.04
C THR A 125 -1.56 -18.31 13.19
N LEU A 126 -0.61 -18.97 13.87
CA LEU A 126 0.17 -18.38 14.97
C LEU A 126 1.07 -17.24 14.49
N ALA A 127 1.68 -17.37 13.31
CA ALA A 127 2.47 -16.30 12.72
C ALA A 127 1.62 -15.07 12.41
N VAL A 128 0.44 -15.25 11.80
CA VAL A 128 -0.51 -14.17 11.48
C VAL A 128 -1.02 -13.49 12.74
N VAL A 129 -1.40 -14.24 13.79
CA VAL A 129 -1.82 -13.66 15.08
C VAL A 129 -0.71 -12.79 15.65
N GLY A 130 0.54 -13.29 15.69
CA GLY A 130 1.69 -12.53 16.18
C GLY A 130 1.99 -11.27 15.39
N LEU A 131 1.85 -11.31 14.06
CA LEU A 131 2.11 -10.17 13.19
C LEU A 131 0.96 -9.16 13.17
N ALA A 132 -0.30 -9.63 13.23
CA ALA A 132 -1.48 -8.78 13.10
C ALA A 132 -1.95 -8.14 14.41
N LEU A 133 -1.80 -8.85 15.54
CA LEU A 133 -2.41 -8.44 16.81
C LEU A 133 -1.40 -8.09 17.91
N ILE A 134 -0.15 -8.55 17.83
CA ILE A 134 0.82 -8.33 18.91
C ILE A 134 1.84 -7.26 18.51
N PRO A 135 1.93 -6.13 19.25
CA PRO A 135 2.93 -5.08 19.00
C PRO A 135 4.36 -5.61 19.06
N ARG A 136 5.30 -4.95 18.35
CA ARG A 136 6.74 -5.28 18.46
C ARG A 136 7.22 -5.16 19.90
N GLY A 137 8.00 -6.16 20.34
CA GLY A 137 8.57 -6.17 21.68
C GLY A 137 8.71 -7.59 22.25
N ARG A 138 8.97 -7.65 23.55
CA ARG A 138 9.18 -8.91 24.29
C ARG A 138 8.00 -9.88 24.17
N TRP A 139 6.77 -9.37 24.21
CA TRP A 139 5.56 -10.20 24.13
C TRP A 139 5.42 -10.92 22.80
N ARG A 140 5.72 -10.24 21.65
CA ARG A 140 5.73 -10.87 20.35
C ARG A 140 6.80 -11.96 20.25
N ARG A 141 7.98 -11.73 20.85
CA ARG A 141 9.04 -12.74 20.90
C ARG A 141 8.60 -13.99 21.68
N TYR A 142 7.99 -13.81 22.85
CA TYR A 142 7.45 -14.92 23.62
C TYR A 142 6.32 -15.66 22.87
N TRP A 143 5.45 -14.91 22.19
CA TRP A 143 4.43 -15.52 21.33
C TRP A 143 5.02 -16.42 20.25
N PHE A 144 6.02 -15.96 19.51
CA PHE A 144 6.66 -16.78 18.48
C PHE A 144 7.40 -18.00 19.05
N ILE A 145 8.03 -17.88 20.21
CA ILE A 145 8.65 -19.04 20.89
C ILE A 145 7.58 -20.04 21.29
N ALA A 146 6.52 -19.61 21.98
CA ALA A 146 5.42 -20.48 22.39
C ALA A 146 4.70 -21.10 21.20
N GLY A 147 4.47 -20.31 20.14
CA GLY A 147 3.88 -20.78 18.89
C GLY A 147 4.76 -21.82 18.19
N GLY A 148 6.06 -21.60 18.13
CA GLY A 148 7.01 -22.59 17.59
C GLY A 148 7.01 -23.90 18.37
N LEU A 149 6.98 -23.84 19.71
CA LEU A 149 6.86 -25.03 20.56
C LEU A 149 5.54 -25.76 20.30
N LEU A 150 4.41 -25.06 20.18
CA LEU A 150 3.11 -25.66 19.90
C LEU A 150 3.09 -26.35 18.52
N VAL A 151 3.67 -25.74 17.49
CA VAL A 151 3.85 -26.34 16.16
C VAL A 151 4.73 -27.59 16.25
N GLY A 152 5.81 -27.53 17.02
CA GLY A 152 6.68 -28.70 17.25
C GLY A 152 5.94 -29.84 17.95
N VAL A 153 5.16 -29.55 18.98
CA VAL A 153 4.35 -30.56 19.71
C VAL A 153 3.31 -31.19 18.79
N LEU A 154 2.62 -30.39 17.95
CA LEU A 154 1.69 -30.95 16.96
C LEU A 154 2.43 -31.85 15.94
N GLY A 155 3.57 -31.39 15.44
CA GLY A 155 4.40 -32.15 14.51
C GLY A 155 4.86 -33.48 15.11
N LEU A 156 5.36 -33.48 16.34
CA LEU A 156 5.75 -34.68 17.07
C LEU A 156 4.57 -35.67 17.26
N ALA A 157 3.39 -35.15 17.63
CA ALA A 157 2.20 -35.97 17.78
C ALA A 157 1.79 -36.64 16.45
N ARG A 158 1.87 -35.90 15.32
CA ARG A 158 1.54 -36.43 14.00
C ARG A 158 2.54 -37.50 13.53
N MET A 159 3.83 -37.31 13.80
CA MET A 159 4.86 -38.33 13.54
C MET A 159 4.67 -39.59 14.43
N TYR A 160 4.41 -39.38 15.73
CA TYR A 160 4.16 -40.46 16.69
C TYR A 160 2.93 -41.30 16.29
N LEU A 161 1.87 -40.66 15.79
CA LEU A 161 0.67 -41.36 15.30
C LEU A 161 0.87 -42.01 13.92
N GLY A 162 2.03 -41.85 13.29
CA GLY A 162 2.36 -42.44 11.98
C GLY A 162 1.70 -41.71 10.81
N VAL A 163 1.23 -40.46 11.00
CA VAL A 163 0.47 -39.73 9.97
C VAL A 163 1.37 -39.03 8.98
N ASP A 164 2.45 -38.36 9.43
CA ASP A 164 3.37 -37.60 8.60
C ASP A 164 4.82 -38.04 8.80
N HIS A 165 5.66 -37.83 7.77
CA HIS A 165 7.10 -37.99 7.89
C HIS A 165 7.73 -36.77 8.58
N PRO A 166 8.92 -36.90 9.21
CA PRO A 166 9.65 -35.80 9.81
C PRO A 166 9.86 -34.62 8.88
N SER A 167 10.26 -34.86 7.64
CA SER A 167 10.50 -33.82 6.64
C SER A 167 9.20 -33.08 6.24
N ASP A 168 8.05 -33.76 6.21
CA ASP A 168 6.75 -33.13 5.91
C ASP A 168 6.39 -32.09 6.98
N VAL A 169 6.70 -32.44 8.24
CA VAL A 169 6.49 -31.56 9.41
C VAL A 169 7.42 -30.35 9.37
N VAL A 170 8.73 -30.57 9.13
CA VAL A 170 9.72 -29.47 9.10
C VAL A 170 9.42 -28.48 7.99
N VAL A 171 9.15 -28.97 6.79
CA VAL A 171 8.81 -28.11 5.66
C VAL A 171 7.53 -27.30 5.95
N ALA A 172 6.51 -27.93 6.47
CA ALA A 172 5.25 -27.28 6.82
C ALA A 172 5.42 -26.20 7.92
N ALA A 173 6.22 -26.51 8.97
CA ALA A 173 6.51 -25.59 10.06
C ALA A 173 7.27 -24.32 9.60
N LEU A 174 8.09 -24.44 8.56
CA LEU A 174 8.81 -23.30 7.96
C LEU A 174 7.97 -22.55 6.94
N LEU A 175 7.14 -23.24 6.17
CA LEU A 175 6.34 -22.68 5.09
C LEU A 175 5.33 -21.65 5.62
N GLY A 176 4.57 -21.98 6.66
CA GLY A 176 3.54 -21.11 7.22
C GLY A 176 4.06 -19.74 7.63
N PRO A 177 5.05 -19.67 8.55
CA PRO A 177 5.64 -18.40 8.97
C PRO A 177 6.30 -17.62 7.83
N THR A 178 6.97 -18.31 6.90
CA THR A 178 7.64 -17.67 5.76
C THR A 178 6.62 -16.92 4.90
N ILE A 179 5.52 -17.56 4.52
CA ILE A 179 4.46 -16.94 3.74
C ILE A 179 3.83 -15.78 4.51
N ALA A 180 3.53 -15.95 5.81
CA ALA A 180 2.99 -14.87 6.63
C ALA A 180 3.93 -13.65 6.65
N ILE A 181 5.22 -13.86 6.92
CA ILE A 181 6.22 -12.77 6.99
C ILE A 181 6.34 -12.06 5.63
N LEU A 182 6.42 -12.82 4.53
CA LEU A 182 6.53 -12.24 3.18
C LEU A 182 5.28 -11.41 2.84
N THR A 183 4.09 -11.97 3.08
CA THR A 183 2.82 -11.29 2.82
C THR A 183 2.69 -10.01 3.61
N PHE A 184 3.00 -10.05 4.92
CA PHE A 184 2.96 -8.84 5.76
C PHE A 184 4.02 -7.81 5.37
N ARG A 185 5.23 -8.22 4.98
CA ARG A 185 6.27 -7.30 4.48
C ARG A 185 5.87 -6.59 3.20
N ILE A 186 5.10 -7.25 2.34
CA ILE A 186 4.67 -6.70 1.06
C ILE A 186 3.41 -5.85 1.22
N LEU A 187 2.36 -6.38 1.85
CA LEU A 187 1.03 -5.77 1.89
C LEU A 187 0.79 -4.85 3.07
N ALA A 188 1.34 -5.18 4.24
CA ALA A 188 1.14 -4.44 5.48
C ALA A 188 2.45 -4.31 6.28
N PRO A 189 3.50 -3.63 5.72
CA PRO A 189 4.74 -3.42 6.44
C PRO A 189 4.48 -2.66 7.75
N GLU A 190 5.05 -3.15 8.84
CA GLU A 190 4.74 -2.65 10.19
C GLU A 190 5.18 -1.21 10.43
N SER A 191 6.18 -0.73 9.68
CA SER A 191 6.59 0.68 9.69
C SER A 191 5.47 1.63 9.25
N MET A 192 4.52 1.14 8.44
CA MET A 192 3.37 1.91 7.96
C MET A 192 2.08 1.59 8.69
N PHE A 193 1.92 0.34 9.09
CA PHE A 193 0.70 -0.21 9.69
C PHE A 193 1.03 -0.90 11.00
N PRO A 194 1.50 -0.16 12.03
CA PRO A 194 1.83 -0.75 13.31
C PRO A 194 0.58 -1.35 13.95
N VAL A 195 0.82 -2.40 14.70
CA VAL A 195 -0.21 -3.00 15.53
C VAL A 195 -0.59 -2.02 16.63
N GLY A 196 -1.75 -1.40 16.48
CA GLY A 196 -2.31 -0.46 17.45
C GLY A 196 -3.83 -0.63 17.51
N PHE A 197 -4.38 -0.58 18.72
CA PHE A 197 -5.82 -0.75 18.99
C PHE A 197 -6.59 0.58 19.03
N THR A 198 -5.98 1.66 18.55
CA THR A 198 -6.63 2.97 18.41
C THR A 198 -7.25 3.10 17.02
N ARG A 199 -8.48 3.59 16.94
CA ARG A 199 -9.12 3.97 15.69
C ARG A 199 -8.43 5.23 15.15
N GLY A 200 -7.73 5.11 14.02
CA GLY A 200 -7.31 6.28 13.22
C GLY A 200 -5.88 6.81 13.40
N SER A 201 -4.99 6.25 14.24
CA SER A 201 -3.60 6.73 14.26
C SER A 201 -2.68 5.91 13.35
N SER A 202 -1.97 6.60 12.46
CA SER A 202 -0.96 6.02 11.58
C SER A 202 0.43 6.25 12.19
N ALA A 203 1.27 5.23 12.30
CA ALA A 203 2.59 5.33 12.92
C ALA A 203 3.64 6.03 12.07
N HIS A 204 3.37 6.21 10.78
CA HIS A 204 4.24 7.05 9.95
C HIS A 204 4.22 8.52 10.40
N LEU A 205 3.24 8.88 11.25
CA LEU A 205 3.10 10.20 11.85
C LEU A 205 3.89 10.35 13.16
N ASP A 206 4.44 9.28 13.71
CA ASP A 206 5.30 9.37 14.89
C ASP A 206 6.70 9.86 14.47
N VAL A 207 6.92 11.14 14.68
CA VAL A 207 8.20 11.82 14.45
C VAL A 207 8.95 12.06 15.77
N THR A 208 8.55 11.39 16.86
CA THR A 208 9.18 11.48 18.18
C THR A 208 10.37 10.50 18.31
N GLY A 209 11.10 10.58 19.41
CA GLY A 209 12.20 9.69 19.73
C GLY A 209 13.34 9.71 18.69
N ARG A 210 13.88 8.55 18.34
CA ARG A 210 15.04 8.40 17.43
C ARG A 210 14.86 9.07 16.08
N ARG A 211 13.65 9.04 15.53
CA ARG A 211 13.33 9.66 14.24
C ARG A 211 13.38 11.19 14.33
N GLY A 212 12.87 11.74 15.42
CA GLY A 212 12.97 13.17 15.69
C GLY A 212 14.41 13.65 15.86
N GLU A 213 15.24 12.89 16.54
CA GLU A 213 16.67 13.16 16.67
C GLU A 213 17.39 13.10 15.32
N ALA A 214 17.05 12.12 14.47
CA ALA A 214 17.59 12.01 13.12
C ALA A 214 17.22 13.22 12.25
N ILE A 215 15.96 13.71 12.34
CA ILE A 215 15.52 14.93 11.63
C ILE A 215 16.32 16.15 12.07
N ARG A 216 16.46 16.39 13.39
CA ARG A 216 17.24 17.51 13.91
C ARG A 216 18.69 17.46 13.45
N ARG A 217 19.32 16.30 13.58
CA ARG A 217 20.71 16.09 13.16
C ARG A 217 20.89 16.34 11.68
N ALA A 218 20.04 15.75 10.82
CA ALA A 218 20.15 15.89 9.38
C ALA A 218 19.99 17.35 8.93
N LEU A 219 19.04 18.10 9.49
CA LEU A 219 18.85 19.51 9.19
C LEU A 219 20.04 20.37 9.66
N SER A 220 20.59 20.08 10.83
CA SER A 220 21.75 20.80 11.34
C SER A 220 23.02 20.49 10.53
N GLU A 221 23.33 19.20 10.29
CA GLU A 221 24.58 18.79 9.63
C GLU A 221 24.59 19.09 8.12
N GLN A 222 23.44 18.93 7.42
CA GLN A 222 23.40 19.03 5.96
C GLN A 222 22.96 20.41 5.45
N MET A 223 22.20 21.17 6.26
CA MET A 223 21.67 22.48 5.87
C MET A 223 22.05 23.62 6.83
N GLY A 224 22.72 23.34 7.96
CA GLY A 224 23.02 24.34 8.96
C GLY A 224 21.79 24.91 9.67
N ILE A 225 20.66 24.19 9.66
CA ILE A 225 19.40 24.65 10.25
C ILE A 225 19.25 24.10 11.66
N GLU A 226 19.19 24.98 12.66
CA GLU A 226 18.92 24.62 14.04
C GLU A 226 17.40 24.53 14.28
N VAL A 227 16.94 23.33 14.65
CA VAL A 227 15.50 23.03 14.84
C VAL A 227 15.10 23.24 16.29
N LEU A 228 14.18 24.15 16.54
CA LEU A 228 13.58 24.39 17.86
C LEU A 228 12.49 23.38 18.17
N SER A 229 11.51 23.26 17.29
CA SER A 229 10.40 22.33 17.42
C SER A 229 9.91 21.85 16.06
N PHE A 230 9.21 20.70 16.03
CA PHE A 230 8.45 20.27 14.85
C PHE A 230 7.28 19.40 15.24
N LYS A 231 6.23 19.45 14.44
CA LYS A 231 5.00 18.67 14.61
C LYS A 231 4.41 18.27 13.25
N PRO A 232 3.73 17.11 13.17
CA PRO A 232 2.95 16.75 11.99
C PRO A 232 1.90 17.82 11.67
N PHE A 233 1.71 18.10 10.38
CA PHE A 233 0.83 19.16 9.90
C PHE A 233 0.01 18.66 8.69
N GLY A 234 -1.28 19.03 8.61
CA GLY A 234 -2.10 18.77 7.43
C GLY A 234 -2.28 17.29 7.08
N LEU A 235 -2.59 16.45 8.06
CA LEU A 235 -2.62 14.98 7.92
C LEU A 235 -3.79 14.42 7.09
N ALA A 236 -4.81 15.22 6.83
CA ALA A 236 -5.94 14.82 6.01
C ALA A 236 -5.51 14.69 4.54
N GLY A 237 -5.39 13.46 4.04
CA GLY A 237 -5.03 13.19 2.65
C GLY A 237 -3.54 12.92 2.36
N SER A 238 -2.66 12.90 3.36
CA SER A 238 -1.21 12.66 3.19
C SER A 238 -0.86 11.17 2.98
N GLY A 239 -1.39 10.55 1.95
CA GLY A 239 -1.15 9.12 1.67
C GLY A 239 0.29 8.75 1.23
N GLY A 240 1.07 9.72 0.78
CA GLY A 240 2.39 9.52 0.15
C GLY A 240 3.59 10.08 0.91
N SER A 241 3.40 10.84 2.00
CA SER A 241 4.46 11.49 2.78
C SER A 241 3.97 11.90 4.16
N THR A 242 4.88 12.32 5.05
CA THR A 242 4.51 12.92 6.34
C THR A 242 4.86 14.41 6.32
N PRO A 243 3.86 15.30 6.21
CA PRO A 243 4.09 16.73 6.27
C PRO A 243 4.38 17.19 7.70
N LEU A 244 5.35 18.11 7.84
CA LEU A 244 5.84 18.64 9.11
C LEU A 244 5.86 20.17 9.07
N LYS A 245 5.38 20.78 10.13
CA LYS A 245 5.65 22.18 10.45
C LYS A 245 6.86 22.22 11.36
N ILE A 246 7.94 22.91 10.97
CA ILE A 246 9.23 22.93 11.65
C ILE A 246 9.54 24.37 12.04
N GLU A 247 9.76 24.61 13.33
CA GLU A 247 10.21 25.90 13.85
C GLU A 247 11.73 25.88 13.97
N VAL A 248 12.40 26.84 13.39
CA VAL A 248 13.85 26.94 13.32
C VAL A 248 14.37 28.19 13.97
N ALA A 249 15.60 28.12 14.50
CA ALA A 249 16.27 29.26 15.09
C ALA A 249 16.49 30.37 14.05
N GLY A 250 16.39 31.60 14.50
CA GLY A 250 16.57 32.83 13.74
C GLY A 250 16.15 34.02 14.60
N ASP A 251 16.45 35.22 14.19
CA ASP A 251 16.01 36.44 14.88
C ASP A 251 15.18 37.29 13.91
N PRO A 252 13.83 37.18 13.95
CA PRO A 252 12.99 36.33 14.77
C PRO A 252 12.99 34.83 14.32
N PRO A 253 12.56 33.90 15.19
CA PRO A 253 12.35 32.51 14.80
C PRO A 253 11.41 32.38 13.60
N ARG A 254 11.74 31.48 12.67
CA ARG A 254 10.94 31.28 11.45
C ARG A 254 10.41 29.86 11.35
N THR A 255 9.34 29.72 10.60
CA THR A 255 8.74 28.42 10.32
C THR A 255 9.09 27.98 8.90
N ILE A 256 9.48 26.71 8.76
CA ILE A 256 9.67 26.05 7.46
C ILE A 256 8.75 24.83 7.35
N PHE A 257 8.49 24.40 6.13
CA PHE A 257 7.72 23.20 5.85
C PHE A 257 8.66 22.04 5.51
N GLY A 258 8.39 20.88 6.10
CA GLY A 258 9.12 19.65 5.81
C GLY A 258 8.18 18.58 5.29
N LYS A 259 8.59 17.84 4.28
CA LYS A 259 7.83 16.71 3.72
C LYS A 259 8.69 15.44 3.78
N LEU A 260 8.38 14.57 4.75
CA LEU A 260 9.17 13.38 5.05
C LEU A 260 8.71 12.19 4.20
N TYR A 261 9.66 11.59 3.49
CA TYR A 261 9.49 10.41 2.67
C TYR A 261 10.25 9.21 3.23
N ALA A 262 9.55 8.07 3.37
CA ALA A 262 10.11 6.80 3.78
C ALA A 262 9.91 5.72 2.71
N GLN A 263 10.68 4.63 2.77
CA GLN A 263 10.51 3.49 1.84
C GLN A 263 9.10 2.89 1.84
N SER A 264 8.44 3.03 2.95
CA SER A 264 7.05 2.63 3.15
C SER A 264 6.10 3.37 2.20
N HIS A 265 6.30 4.66 1.98
CA HIS A 265 5.49 5.48 1.09
C HIS A 265 5.65 5.05 -0.39
N LEU A 266 6.89 4.75 -0.82
CA LEU A 266 7.18 4.25 -2.16
C LEU A 266 6.45 2.93 -2.47
N ARG A 267 6.38 2.01 -1.50
CA ARG A 267 5.69 0.72 -1.66
C ARG A 267 4.17 0.87 -1.77
N SER A 268 3.58 1.79 -1.01
CA SER A 268 2.15 2.10 -1.11
C SER A 268 1.79 2.68 -2.47
N ASP A 269 2.59 3.61 -2.97
CA ASP A 269 2.43 4.22 -4.28
C ASP A 269 2.61 3.17 -5.40
N SER A 270 3.60 2.28 -5.27
CA SER A 270 3.83 1.19 -6.23
C SER A 270 2.66 0.22 -6.32
N LEU A 271 2.07 -0.19 -5.20
CA LEU A 271 0.89 -1.07 -5.18
C LEU A 271 -0.34 -0.39 -5.79
N TYR A 272 -0.55 0.89 -5.47
CA TYR A 272 -1.61 1.69 -6.08
C TYR A 272 -1.42 1.82 -7.60
N LYS A 273 -0.19 2.09 -8.05
CA LYS A 273 0.16 2.17 -9.48
C LYS A 273 -0.01 0.84 -10.19
N ILE A 274 0.34 -0.29 -9.56
CA ILE A 274 0.11 -1.64 -10.11
C ILE A 274 -1.40 -1.89 -10.26
N ALA A 275 -2.19 -1.67 -9.22
CA ALA A 275 -3.64 -1.85 -9.27
C ALA A 275 -4.27 -0.95 -10.35
N ARG A 276 -3.84 0.31 -10.46
CA ARG A 276 -4.29 1.23 -11.50
C ARG A 276 -3.85 0.79 -12.90
N THR A 277 -2.62 0.30 -13.05
CA THR A 277 -2.11 -0.23 -14.33
C THR A 277 -2.91 -1.46 -14.78
N VAL A 278 -3.29 -2.32 -13.85
CA VAL A 278 -4.15 -3.49 -14.15
C VAL A 278 -5.56 -3.04 -14.57
N LEU A 279 -6.14 -2.06 -13.89
CA LEU A 279 -7.52 -1.60 -14.16
C LEU A 279 -7.61 -0.68 -15.39
N TYR A 280 -6.65 0.22 -15.58
CA TYR A 280 -6.73 1.30 -16.57
C TYR A 280 -5.60 1.31 -17.61
N GLY A 281 -4.56 0.47 -17.47
CA GLY A 281 -3.35 0.45 -18.29
C GLY A 281 -2.27 1.42 -17.82
N SER A 282 -1.07 1.27 -18.40
CA SER A 282 0.03 2.21 -18.16
C SER A 282 -0.27 3.52 -18.90
N LEU A 283 -0.24 4.63 -18.21
CA LEU A 283 -0.22 5.95 -18.82
C LEU A 283 1.23 6.23 -19.25
N GLU A 284 1.43 6.70 -20.49
CA GLU A 284 2.76 6.86 -21.12
C GLU A 284 3.69 7.78 -20.30
N ASP A 285 3.13 8.74 -19.57
CA ASP A 285 3.87 9.80 -18.87
C ASP A 285 4.11 9.49 -17.38
N GLU A 286 3.91 8.26 -16.91
CA GLU A 286 4.16 7.92 -15.50
C GLU A 286 5.61 7.56 -15.24
N VAL A 287 6.34 8.48 -14.60
CA VAL A 287 7.67 8.20 -14.07
C VAL A 287 7.56 7.22 -12.90
N ARG A 288 8.21 6.05 -13.03
CA ARG A 288 8.29 5.06 -11.96
C ARG A 288 9.58 5.26 -11.19
N PHE A 289 9.45 5.62 -9.92
CA PHE A 289 10.59 5.73 -9.02
C PHE A 289 10.88 4.39 -8.36
N THR A 290 12.11 3.92 -8.46
CA THR A 290 12.58 2.67 -7.84
C THR A 290 13.09 2.87 -6.41
N THR A 291 13.48 4.10 -6.07
CA THR A 291 13.99 4.47 -4.74
C THR A 291 13.34 5.76 -4.24
N VAL A 292 13.27 5.93 -2.92
CA VAL A 292 12.78 7.15 -2.27
C VAL A 292 13.64 8.34 -2.66
N ARG A 293 14.95 8.15 -2.74
CA ARG A 293 15.89 9.20 -3.14
C ARG A 293 15.53 9.78 -4.51
N ARG A 294 15.27 8.95 -5.51
CA ARG A 294 14.88 9.41 -6.86
C ARG A 294 13.55 10.15 -6.88
N LEU A 295 12.60 9.73 -6.05
CA LEU A 295 11.33 10.45 -5.89
C LEU A 295 11.57 11.86 -5.33
N VAL A 296 12.39 11.97 -4.29
CA VAL A 296 12.71 13.23 -3.63
C VAL A 296 13.54 14.16 -4.53
N GLU A 297 14.59 13.63 -5.19
CA GLU A 297 15.39 14.36 -6.17
C GLU A 297 14.52 14.92 -7.31
N TYR A 298 13.52 14.17 -7.76
CA TYR A 298 12.62 14.62 -8.80
C TYR A 298 11.66 15.72 -8.33
N GLU A 299 11.09 15.60 -7.13
CA GLU A 299 10.22 16.61 -6.56
C GLU A 299 10.98 17.93 -6.30
N ASP A 300 12.20 17.84 -5.78
CA ASP A 300 13.10 18.99 -5.60
C ASP A 300 13.44 19.64 -6.95
N TYR A 301 13.76 18.85 -7.96
CA TYR A 301 13.98 19.32 -9.34
C TYR A 301 12.76 20.07 -9.89
N ILE A 302 11.55 19.57 -9.67
CA ILE A 302 10.32 20.24 -10.12
C ILE A 302 10.10 21.57 -9.38
N LEU A 303 10.33 21.61 -8.07
CA LEU A 303 10.23 22.85 -7.29
C LEU A 303 11.20 23.91 -7.81
N LEU A 304 12.44 23.53 -8.11
CA LEU A 304 13.43 24.41 -8.73
C LEU A 304 12.99 24.89 -10.13
N LYS A 305 12.35 24.01 -10.92
CA LYS A 305 11.81 24.37 -12.24
C LYS A 305 10.62 25.33 -12.15
N LEU A 306 9.73 25.16 -11.18
CA LEU A 306 8.65 26.10 -10.93
C LEU A 306 9.19 27.49 -10.54
N LYS A 307 10.18 27.52 -9.67
CA LYS A 307 10.88 28.75 -9.28
C LYS A 307 11.56 29.43 -10.48
N ASP A 308 12.35 28.67 -11.27
CA ASP A 308 13.05 29.15 -12.47
C ASP A 308 12.07 29.73 -13.52
N ALA A 309 10.91 29.11 -13.64
CA ALA A 309 9.82 29.58 -14.51
C ALA A 309 9.02 30.77 -13.96
N GLY A 310 9.36 31.28 -12.77
CA GLY A 310 8.63 32.37 -12.11
C GLY A 310 7.20 31.98 -11.71
N LEU A 311 6.90 30.69 -11.56
CA LEU A 311 5.59 30.21 -11.12
C LEU A 311 5.45 30.36 -9.60
N PRO A 312 4.30 30.83 -9.10
CA PRO A 312 4.05 30.96 -7.67
C PRO A 312 4.03 29.58 -7.00
N SER A 313 5.09 29.26 -6.28
CA SER A 313 5.25 28.02 -5.51
C SER A 313 6.08 28.30 -4.26
N PRO A 314 6.01 27.44 -3.20
CA PRO A 314 6.86 27.61 -2.04
C PRO A 314 8.35 27.61 -2.42
N GLU A 315 9.13 28.50 -1.83
CA GLU A 315 10.58 28.56 -2.03
C GLU A 315 11.24 27.23 -1.61
N PRO A 316 11.94 26.52 -2.52
CA PRO A 316 12.64 25.29 -2.17
C PRO A 316 13.96 25.60 -1.45
N TYR A 317 14.21 24.91 -0.34
CA TYR A 317 15.48 24.95 0.38
C TYR A 317 16.35 23.73 0.11
N GLY A 318 15.77 22.68 -0.53
CA GLY A 318 16.43 21.42 -0.85
C GLY A 318 15.91 20.26 -0.01
N PHE A 319 16.71 19.20 0.11
CA PHE A 319 16.34 18.02 0.89
C PHE A 319 17.52 17.49 1.69
N VAL A 320 17.22 16.75 2.76
CA VAL A 320 18.21 16.06 3.61
C VAL A 320 17.94 14.58 3.68
N GLU A 321 19.00 13.77 3.86
CA GLU A 321 18.94 12.32 4.07
C GLU A 321 18.98 12.00 5.56
N LEU A 322 18.02 11.21 6.03
CA LEU A 322 17.99 10.68 7.39
C LEU A 322 18.62 9.28 7.39
N THR A 323 19.77 9.14 8.05
CA THR A 323 20.47 7.87 8.23
C THR A 323 20.29 7.35 9.66
N PRO A 324 20.27 6.03 9.88
CA PRO A 324 20.46 4.90 8.93
C PRO A 324 19.18 4.48 8.18
N GLU A 325 18.04 5.12 8.41
CA GLU A 325 16.72 4.68 7.93
C GLU A 325 16.52 4.85 6.42
N ARG A 326 17.39 5.59 5.73
CA ARG A 326 17.28 5.97 4.31
C ARG A 326 15.93 6.64 4.01
N GLU A 327 15.52 7.51 4.91
CA GLU A 327 14.40 8.43 4.74
C GLU A 327 14.91 9.77 4.25
N TYR A 328 14.06 10.56 3.64
CA TYR A 328 14.43 11.86 3.06
C TYR A 328 13.39 12.89 3.45
N LEU A 329 13.85 14.10 3.77
CA LEU A 329 13.01 15.24 4.10
C LEU A 329 13.24 16.35 3.08
N ILE A 330 12.21 16.68 2.27
CA ILE A 330 12.21 17.90 1.45
C ILE A 330 11.85 19.07 2.35
N VAL A 331 12.54 20.16 2.18
CA VAL A 331 12.38 21.39 2.97
C VAL A 331 12.02 22.54 2.05
N THR A 332 10.92 23.23 2.37
CA THR A 332 10.46 24.39 1.63
C THR A 332 10.01 25.52 2.56
N GLU A 333 9.71 26.66 2.01
CA GLU A 333 9.00 27.75 2.70
C GLU A 333 7.70 27.22 3.30
N PHE A 334 7.39 27.66 4.53
CA PHE A 334 6.06 27.47 5.11
C PHE A 334 5.20 28.69 4.73
N LEU A 335 4.12 28.46 3.98
CA LEU A 335 3.21 29.53 3.56
C LEU A 335 2.35 29.98 4.75
N GLN A 336 2.83 31.00 5.47
CA GLN A 336 2.08 31.58 6.57
C GLN A 336 0.83 32.30 6.05
N ASN A 337 -0.28 32.20 6.79
CA ASN A 337 -1.57 32.82 6.48
C ASN A 337 -2.18 32.43 5.12
N ALA A 338 -1.64 31.41 4.45
CA ALA A 338 -2.24 30.89 3.23
C ALA A 338 -3.47 30.04 3.57
N GLN A 339 -4.51 30.17 2.76
CA GLN A 339 -5.75 29.41 2.85
C GLN A 339 -5.92 28.52 1.61
N GLU A 340 -6.57 27.37 1.75
CA GLU A 340 -6.92 26.54 0.60
C GLU A 340 -7.94 27.28 -0.28
N MET A 341 -7.82 27.16 -1.60
CA MET A 341 -8.75 27.76 -2.56
C MET A 341 -10.22 27.37 -2.28
N GLY A 342 -10.42 26.20 -1.68
CA GLY A 342 -11.74 25.72 -1.24
C GLY A 342 -12.37 26.57 -0.12
N ASP A 343 -11.60 27.33 0.64
CA ASP A 343 -12.04 28.08 1.84
C ASP A 343 -12.04 29.60 1.62
N VAL A 344 -11.59 30.08 0.45
CA VAL A 344 -11.48 31.50 0.11
C VAL A 344 -12.68 31.93 -0.73
N GLU A 345 -13.10 33.18 -0.59
CA GLU A 345 -13.99 33.84 -1.56
C GLU A 345 -13.21 34.11 -2.87
N VAL A 346 -13.72 33.56 -3.96
CA VAL A 346 -13.07 33.65 -5.28
C VAL A 346 -13.52 34.92 -6.00
N THR A 347 -12.66 35.93 -5.97
CA THR A 347 -12.85 37.18 -6.72
C THR A 347 -12.38 37.06 -8.17
N ASP A 348 -12.65 38.08 -9.00
CA ASP A 348 -12.17 38.13 -10.37
C ASP A 348 -10.64 38.09 -10.45
N GLU A 349 -9.97 38.80 -9.54
CA GLU A 349 -8.51 38.85 -9.48
C GLU A 349 -7.92 37.49 -9.15
N ILE A 350 -8.52 36.73 -8.20
CA ILE A 350 -8.09 35.39 -7.84
C ILE A 350 -8.36 34.43 -9.01
N THR A 351 -9.49 34.59 -9.69
CA THR A 351 -9.84 33.78 -10.87
C THR A 351 -8.82 33.97 -11.99
N ASP A 352 -8.50 35.22 -12.30
CA ASP A 352 -7.54 35.56 -13.35
C ASP A 352 -6.14 35.05 -13.01
N GLN A 353 -5.69 35.25 -11.77
CA GLN A 353 -4.40 34.74 -11.33
C GLN A 353 -4.31 33.22 -11.39
N ALA A 354 -5.35 32.50 -10.97
CA ALA A 354 -5.39 31.06 -11.02
C ALA A 354 -5.29 30.55 -12.47
N LEU A 355 -6.04 31.18 -13.38
CA LEU A 355 -6.00 30.84 -14.81
C LEU A 355 -4.65 31.22 -15.43
N LEU A 356 -4.07 32.36 -15.06
CA LEU A 356 -2.75 32.80 -15.51
C LEU A 356 -1.64 31.83 -15.06
N VAL A 357 -1.73 31.27 -13.83
CA VAL A 357 -0.79 30.26 -13.35
C VAL A 357 -0.84 29.02 -14.24
N VAL A 358 -2.04 28.56 -14.63
CA VAL A 358 -2.18 27.43 -15.57
C VAL A 358 -1.64 27.79 -16.96
N ARG A 359 -1.89 28.99 -17.44
CA ARG A 359 -1.34 29.46 -18.73
C ARG A 359 0.18 29.46 -18.72
N ARG A 360 0.81 29.96 -17.66
CA ARG A 360 2.27 29.94 -17.49
C ARG A 360 2.84 28.52 -17.39
N LEU A 361 2.11 27.56 -16.77
CA LEU A 361 2.49 26.13 -16.80
C LEU A 361 2.57 25.63 -18.26
N TRP A 362 1.59 25.98 -19.10
CA TRP A 362 1.60 25.61 -20.52
C TRP A 362 2.77 26.23 -21.27
N ASP A 363 2.97 27.53 -21.12
CA ASP A 363 4.02 28.30 -21.82
C ASP A 363 5.44 27.81 -21.45
N THR A 364 5.62 27.33 -20.21
CA THR A 364 6.90 26.80 -19.73
C THR A 364 7.07 25.30 -19.97
N GLY A 365 6.08 24.64 -20.59
CA GLY A 365 6.10 23.20 -20.86
C GLY A 365 6.05 22.35 -19.61
N LEU A 366 5.25 22.78 -18.61
CA LEU A 366 5.01 22.05 -17.37
C LEU A 366 3.54 21.62 -17.25
N ALA A 367 3.28 20.58 -16.48
CA ALA A 367 1.95 20.23 -15.98
C ALA A 367 2.05 19.82 -14.51
N HIS A 368 1.10 20.30 -13.69
CA HIS A 368 1.07 19.99 -12.26
C HIS A 368 0.47 18.62 -11.97
N ARG A 369 -0.55 18.22 -12.72
CA ARG A 369 -1.22 16.91 -12.70
C ARG A 369 -1.98 16.53 -11.43
N ASP A 370 -1.98 17.38 -10.41
CA ASP A 370 -2.75 17.18 -9.16
C ASP A 370 -3.34 18.51 -8.66
N ILE A 371 -3.94 19.27 -9.59
CA ILE A 371 -4.67 20.50 -9.24
C ILE A 371 -5.98 20.11 -8.58
N LYS A 372 -6.06 20.41 -7.27
CA LYS A 372 -7.22 20.18 -6.40
C LYS A 372 -7.28 21.28 -5.33
N PRO A 373 -8.42 21.50 -4.65
CA PRO A 373 -8.56 22.58 -3.66
C PRO A 373 -7.42 22.65 -2.63
N ALA A 374 -6.99 21.50 -2.10
CA ALA A 374 -5.91 21.43 -1.11
C ALA A 374 -4.51 21.77 -1.68
N ASN A 375 -4.31 21.78 -2.99
CA ASN A 375 -3.02 22.04 -3.63
C ASN A 375 -2.94 23.43 -4.28
N VAL A 376 -4.01 24.22 -4.19
CA VAL A 376 -4.08 25.60 -4.66
C VAL A 376 -4.34 26.49 -3.45
N MET A 377 -3.32 27.23 -3.06
CA MET A 377 -3.38 28.12 -1.90
C MET A 377 -3.55 29.57 -2.35
N VAL A 378 -4.16 30.37 -1.49
CA VAL A 378 -4.22 31.84 -1.65
C VAL A 378 -3.52 32.47 -0.45
N ARG A 379 -2.49 33.27 -0.71
CA ARG A 379 -1.75 34.04 0.29
C ARG A 379 -1.67 35.51 -0.14
N ASP A 380 -2.16 36.37 0.69
CA ASP A 380 -2.16 37.82 0.44
C ASP A 380 -2.75 38.22 -0.95
N GLY A 381 -3.82 37.54 -1.35
CA GLY A 381 -4.48 37.69 -2.66
C GLY A 381 -3.73 37.03 -3.83
N GLN A 382 -2.62 36.34 -3.60
CA GLN A 382 -1.87 35.63 -4.64
C GLN A 382 -2.14 34.12 -4.62
N VAL A 383 -2.34 33.54 -5.80
CA VAL A 383 -2.53 32.12 -6.00
C VAL A 383 -1.17 31.42 -6.05
N VAL A 384 -0.98 30.39 -5.21
CA VAL A 384 0.26 29.61 -5.07
C VAL A 384 -0.04 28.13 -5.23
N LEU A 385 0.70 27.44 -6.09
CA LEU A 385 0.61 25.98 -6.26
C LEU A 385 1.55 25.28 -5.28
N ILE A 386 1.03 24.25 -4.59
CA ILE A 386 1.81 23.40 -3.68
C ILE A 386 1.73 21.94 -4.11
N ASP A 387 2.59 21.11 -3.55
CA ASP A 387 2.64 19.65 -3.75
C ASP A 387 2.82 19.21 -5.22
N PRO A 388 3.94 19.57 -5.88
CA PRO A 388 4.21 19.24 -7.27
C PRO A 388 4.75 17.80 -7.47
N ALA A 389 4.49 16.88 -6.52
CA ALA A 389 5.03 15.51 -6.56
C ALA A 389 4.66 14.73 -7.83
N PHE A 390 3.55 15.09 -8.48
CA PHE A 390 3.09 14.48 -9.74
C PHE A 390 3.41 15.30 -10.98
N ALA A 391 3.97 16.50 -10.82
CA ALA A 391 4.24 17.38 -11.93
C ALA A 391 5.22 16.78 -12.93
N THR A 392 5.11 17.18 -14.19
CA THR A 392 5.95 16.68 -15.29
C THR A 392 6.45 17.81 -16.17
N VAL A 393 7.68 17.62 -16.66
CA VAL A 393 8.30 18.48 -17.68
C VAL A 393 7.99 17.90 -19.06
N ARG A 394 7.64 18.77 -20.01
CA ARG A 394 7.20 18.39 -21.37
C ARG A 394 6.09 17.34 -21.37
N PRO A 395 4.97 17.64 -20.70
CA PRO A 395 3.82 16.73 -20.65
C PRO A 395 3.19 16.58 -22.05
N SER A 396 2.42 15.53 -22.24
CA SER A 396 1.52 15.47 -23.39
C SER A 396 0.44 16.57 -23.30
N PRO A 397 -0.03 17.13 -24.43
CA PRO A 397 -0.99 18.24 -24.44
C PRO A 397 -2.24 17.99 -23.60
N TRP A 398 -2.79 16.79 -23.62
CA TRP A 398 -3.97 16.46 -22.83
C TRP A 398 -3.75 16.56 -21.29
N ARG A 399 -2.49 16.46 -20.81
CA ARG A 399 -2.16 16.64 -19.39
C ARG A 399 -2.31 18.09 -18.96
N GLN A 400 -1.85 19.01 -19.79
CA GLN A 400 -2.02 20.45 -19.59
C GLN A 400 -3.51 20.82 -19.66
N ALA A 401 -4.23 20.25 -20.61
CA ALA A 401 -5.67 20.42 -20.74
C ALA A 401 -6.43 19.95 -19.47
N VAL A 402 -6.01 18.83 -18.86
CA VAL A 402 -6.58 18.37 -17.58
C VAL A 402 -6.29 19.34 -16.43
N ASP A 403 -5.10 19.95 -16.37
CA ASP A 403 -4.79 20.95 -15.34
C ASP A 403 -5.70 22.19 -15.48
N LEU A 404 -5.95 22.65 -16.72
CA LEU A 404 -6.91 23.73 -16.98
C LEU A 404 -8.32 23.35 -16.49
N ALA A 405 -8.82 22.18 -16.89
CA ALA A 405 -10.14 21.74 -16.46
C ALA A 405 -10.26 21.65 -14.94
N ASN A 406 -9.25 21.09 -14.25
CA ASN A 406 -9.27 20.97 -12.80
C ASN A 406 -9.23 22.34 -12.10
N MET A 407 -8.48 23.32 -12.63
CA MET A 407 -8.48 24.68 -12.11
C MET A 407 -9.84 25.35 -12.30
N MET A 408 -10.43 25.25 -13.49
CA MET A 408 -11.75 25.81 -13.77
C MET A 408 -12.84 25.17 -12.87
N ILE A 409 -12.75 23.86 -12.62
CA ILE A 409 -13.67 23.15 -11.69
C ILE A 409 -13.55 23.74 -10.28
N ILE A 410 -12.33 23.93 -9.76
CA ILE A 410 -12.12 24.46 -8.40
C ILE A 410 -12.71 25.86 -8.27
N LEU A 411 -12.46 26.72 -9.24
CA LEU A 411 -12.99 28.08 -9.27
C LEU A 411 -14.53 28.09 -9.32
N ALA A 412 -15.13 27.24 -10.17
CA ALA A 412 -16.58 27.13 -10.31
C ALA A 412 -17.28 26.51 -9.09
N LEU A 413 -16.56 25.80 -8.22
CA LEU A 413 -17.10 25.35 -6.93
C LEU A 413 -17.48 26.52 -6.00
N ARG A 414 -16.82 27.68 -6.16
CA ARG A 414 -16.99 28.89 -5.33
C ARG A 414 -17.63 30.06 -6.08
N SER A 415 -17.78 29.95 -7.41
CA SER A 415 -18.46 30.91 -8.27
C SER A 415 -19.46 30.19 -9.20
N SER A 416 -19.55 30.55 -10.47
CA SER A 416 -20.37 29.84 -11.46
C SER A 416 -19.51 29.35 -12.64
N PRO A 417 -19.94 28.26 -13.33
CA PRO A 417 -19.27 27.81 -14.55
C PRO A 417 -19.23 28.87 -15.65
N GLU A 418 -20.29 29.67 -15.80
CA GLU A 418 -20.40 30.75 -16.78
C GLU A 418 -19.35 31.79 -16.55
N HIS A 419 -19.26 32.28 -15.31
CA HIS A 419 -18.30 33.32 -14.94
C HIS A 419 -16.85 32.83 -15.14
N VAL A 420 -16.49 31.65 -14.70
CA VAL A 420 -15.15 31.08 -14.89
C VAL A 420 -14.86 30.84 -16.38
N TYR A 421 -15.84 30.45 -17.19
CA TYR A 421 -15.68 30.26 -18.62
C TYR A 421 -15.37 31.60 -19.32
N GLU A 422 -16.12 32.68 -19.03
CA GLU A 422 -15.89 34.03 -19.58
C GLU A 422 -14.49 34.52 -19.21
N ARG A 423 -14.05 34.33 -17.96
CA ARG A 423 -12.70 34.75 -17.55
C ARG A 423 -11.61 33.89 -18.21
N ALA A 424 -11.86 32.61 -18.41
CA ALA A 424 -10.90 31.70 -19.06
C ALA A 424 -10.68 32.07 -20.53
N LEU A 425 -11.68 32.60 -21.24
CA LEU A 425 -11.57 33.05 -22.63
C LEU A 425 -10.59 34.22 -22.81
N LEU A 426 -10.20 34.93 -21.74
CA LEU A 426 -9.16 35.98 -21.80
C LEU A 426 -7.75 35.40 -22.01
N LEU A 427 -7.53 34.14 -21.66
CA LEU A 427 -6.21 33.49 -21.66
C LEU A 427 -6.14 32.24 -22.53
N PHE A 428 -7.27 31.58 -22.79
CA PHE A 428 -7.39 30.31 -23.52
C PHE A 428 -8.39 30.44 -24.65
N SER A 429 -8.14 29.76 -25.75
CA SER A 429 -9.11 29.67 -26.83
C SER A 429 -10.32 28.79 -26.44
N PRO A 430 -11.49 28.96 -27.09
CA PRO A 430 -12.63 28.05 -26.90
C PRO A 430 -12.27 26.59 -27.15
N ASP A 431 -11.35 26.30 -28.08
CA ASP A 431 -10.88 24.96 -28.40
C ASP A 431 -9.99 24.38 -27.29
N ASP A 432 -9.15 25.17 -26.64
CA ASP A 432 -8.35 24.75 -25.47
C ASP A 432 -9.26 24.31 -24.32
N ILE A 433 -10.33 25.09 -24.07
CA ILE A 433 -11.31 24.78 -23.04
C ILE A 433 -12.12 23.53 -23.42
N ALA A 434 -12.51 23.40 -24.69
CA ALA A 434 -13.19 22.20 -25.19
C ALA A 434 -12.32 20.95 -25.00
N GLU A 435 -11.00 21.03 -25.30
CA GLU A 435 -10.05 19.95 -25.05
C GLU A 435 -9.91 19.63 -23.57
N ALA A 436 -9.87 20.64 -22.71
CA ALA A 436 -9.81 20.48 -21.28
C ALA A 436 -10.97 19.62 -20.76
N PHE A 437 -12.21 19.94 -21.13
CA PHE A 437 -13.38 19.21 -20.69
C PHE A 437 -13.63 17.90 -21.46
N ALA A 438 -13.12 17.74 -22.68
CA ALA A 438 -13.07 16.46 -23.39
C ALA A 438 -12.10 15.46 -22.72
N SER A 439 -11.05 15.98 -22.05
CA SER A 439 -10.06 15.19 -21.31
C SER A 439 -10.51 14.84 -19.89
N THR A 440 -11.59 15.43 -19.36
CA THR A 440 -12.09 15.16 -18.02
C THR A 440 -12.85 13.85 -17.95
N ARG A 441 -12.34 12.93 -17.13
CA ARG A 441 -12.98 11.65 -16.79
C ARG A 441 -12.85 11.40 -15.28
N SER A 442 -13.53 10.39 -14.77
CA SER A 442 -13.44 10.01 -13.36
C SER A 442 -12.01 9.75 -12.86
N VAL A 443 -11.09 9.41 -13.76
CA VAL A 443 -9.67 9.13 -13.46
C VAL A 443 -8.81 10.39 -13.43
N THR A 444 -9.16 11.44 -14.20
CA THR A 444 -8.37 12.66 -14.33
C THR A 444 -8.81 13.75 -13.35
N VAL A 445 -10.02 13.67 -12.80
CA VAL A 445 -10.51 14.58 -11.76
C VAL A 445 -10.12 14.04 -10.40
N PRO A 446 -9.38 14.79 -9.54
CA PRO A 446 -8.98 14.37 -8.21
C PRO A 446 -10.17 13.97 -7.33
N SER A 447 -9.96 13.03 -6.41
CA SER A 447 -11.03 12.51 -5.52
C SER A 447 -11.68 13.60 -4.67
N GLN A 448 -10.90 14.57 -4.18
CA GLN A 448 -11.40 15.72 -3.42
C GLN A 448 -12.36 16.56 -4.28
N SER A 449 -11.95 16.95 -5.49
CA SER A 449 -12.79 17.71 -6.42
C SER A 449 -14.08 16.95 -6.79
N ARG A 450 -13.99 15.62 -7.00
CA ARG A 450 -15.19 14.78 -7.25
C ARG A 450 -16.16 14.78 -6.07
N SER A 451 -15.66 14.74 -4.84
CA SER A 451 -16.49 14.80 -3.64
C SER A 451 -17.24 16.13 -3.56
N PHE A 452 -16.58 17.26 -3.82
CA PHE A 452 -17.21 18.58 -3.85
C PHE A 452 -18.21 18.73 -5.00
N LEU A 453 -17.87 18.26 -6.22
CA LEU A 453 -18.82 18.24 -7.34
C LEU A 453 -20.09 17.46 -7.02
N THR A 454 -19.93 16.28 -6.41
CA THR A 454 -21.07 15.44 -6.02
C THR A 454 -21.91 16.12 -4.94
N ALA A 455 -21.28 16.78 -3.96
CA ALA A 455 -21.99 17.51 -2.91
C ALA A 455 -22.76 18.69 -3.49
N LYS A 456 -22.13 19.50 -4.35
CA LYS A 456 -22.76 20.68 -4.99
C LYS A 456 -23.92 20.26 -5.91
N LYS A 457 -23.75 19.20 -6.71
CA LYS A 457 -24.85 18.65 -7.52
C LYS A 457 -26.03 18.19 -6.68
N ARG A 458 -25.78 17.61 -5.50
CA ARG A 458 -26.85 17.16 -4.59
C ARG A 458 -27.54 18.33 -3.89
N GLN A 459 -26.82 19.39 -3.53
CA GLN A 459 -27.36 20.54 -2.79
C GLN A 459 -28.04 21.56 -3.69
N GLU A 460 -27.46 21.87 -4.83
CA GLU A 460 -27.89 22.96 -5.71
C GLU A 460 -28.47 22.47 -7.05
N GLY A 461 -28.38 21.17 -7.34
CA GLY A 461 -28.84 20.59 -8.64
C GLY A 461 -27.88 20.88 -9.80
N THR A 462 -26.82 21.65 -9.60
CA THR A 462 -25.92 22.12 -10.67
C THR A 462 -24.84 21.08 -10.99
N ASP A 463 -24.80 20.60 -12.24
CA ASP A 463 -23.73 19.75 -12.77
C ASP A 463 -22.66 20.62 -13.45
N ILE A 464 -21.65 21.03 -12.69
CA ILE A 464 -20.56 21.90 -13.17
C ILE A 464 -19.88 21.34 -14.43
N LEU A 465 -19.62 20.03 -14.48
CA LEU A 465 -18.94 19.41 -15.62
C LEU A 465 -19.84 19.41 -16.88
N ALA A 466 -21.12 19.11 -16.71
CA ALA A 466 -22.07 19.17 -17.84
C ALA A 466 -22.17 20.62 -18.35
N ARG A 467 -22.23 21.59 -17.43
CA ARG A 467 -22.38 22.98 -17.80
C ARG A 467 -21.17 23.54 -18.56
N PHE A 468 -19.96 23.21 -18.17
CA PHE A 468 -18.76 23.59 -18.95
C PHE A 468 -18.73 22.95 -20.35
N ARG A 469 -19.22 21.70 -20.50
CA ARG A 469 -19.32 21.06 -21.82
C ARG A 469 -20.39 21.68 -22.71
N GLU A 470 -21.41 22.31 -22.14
CA GLU A 470 -22.41 23.07 -22.88
C GLU A 470 -21.90 24.44 -23.33
N LEU A 471 -21.07 25.10 -22.50
CA LEU A 471 -20.48 26.41 -22.79
C LEU A 471 -19.35 26.33 -23.83
N ALA A 472 -18.55 25.27 -23.79
CA ALA A 472 -17.44 25.06 -24.72
C ALA A 472 -17.92 24.45 -26.05
N PRO A 473 -17.18 24.63 -27.17
CA PRO A 473 -17.45 23.93 -28.42
C PRO A 473 -17.48 22.42 -28.22
N HIS A 474 -18.39 21.74 -28.93
CA HIS A 474 -18.49 20.29 -28.83
C HIS A 474 -17.19 19.61 -29.28
N ARG A 475 -16.64 18.75 -28.44
CA ARG A 475 -15.47 17.92 -28.75
C ARG A 475 -15.66 16.51 -28.21
N ASP A 476 -15.32 15.51 -29.02
CA ASP A 476 -15.39 14.11 -28.62
C ASP A 476 -14.44 13.83 -27.45
N PRO A 477 -14.84 13.00 -26.47
CA PRO A 477 -14.03 12.66 -25.34
C PRO A 477 -12.70 12.00 -25.75
N ILE A 478 -11.58 12.54 -25.31
CA ILE A 478 -10.25 12.03 -25.64
C ILE A 478 -10.06 10.63 -25.04
N SER A 479 -9.64 9.67 -25.89
CA SER A 479 -9.32 8.31 -25.44
C SER A 479 -7.97 8.29 -24.73
N ILE A 480 -7.99 8.37 -23.39
CA ILE A 480 -6.78 8.32 -22.56
C ILE A 480 -6.25 6.88 -22.41
N GLN A 481 -7.04 5.89 -22.77
CA GLN A 481 -6.73 4.48 -22.56
C GLN A 481 -6.56 3.74 -23.89
N ARG A 482 -5.37 3.23 -24.13
CA ARG A 482 -5.13 2.26 -25.22
C ARG A 482 -5.16 0.83 -24.65
N TRP A 483 -6.08 0.01 -25.16
CA TRP A 483 -6.08 -1.42 -24.88
C TRP A 483 -4.90 -2.07 -25.63
N SER A 484 -4.00 -2.74 -24.89
CA SER A 484 -2.93 -3.54 -25.49
C SER A 484 -3.15 -5.03 -25.20
N LEU A 485 -2.64 -5.91 -26.06
CA LEU A 485 -2.71 -7.36 -25.85
C LEU A 485 -2.15 -7.76 -24.47
N ARG A 486 -1.03 -7.16 -24.06
CA ARG A 486 -0.43 -7.37 -22.74
C ARG A 486 -1.41 -7.05 -21.59
N ARG A 487 -2.19 -6.00 -21.72
CA ARG A 487 -3.18 -5.60 -20.72
C ARG A 487 -4.33 -6.58 -20.63
N VAL A 488 -4.82 -7.06 -21.78
CA VAL A 488 -5.86 -8.10 -21.85
C VAL A 488 -5.37 -9.38 -21.19
N LEU A 489 -4.13 -9.80 -21.49
CA LEU A 489 -3.50 -10.98 -20.88
C LEU A 489 -3.32 -10.82 -19.37
N LEU A 490 -2.90 -9.64 -18.89
CA LEU A 490 -2.79 -9.37 -17.45
C LEU A 490 -4.15 -9.39 -16.75
N ALA A 491 -5.17 -8.82 -17.37
CA ALA A 491 -6.53 -8.84 -16.80
C ALA A 491 -7.11 -10.26 -16.75
N LEU A 492 -6.91 -11.04 -17.82
CA LEU A 492 -7.32 -12.45 -17.86
C LEU A 492 -6.55 -13.29 -16.84
N GLY A 493 -5.24 -13.11 -16.72
CA GLY A 493 -4.43 -13.79 -15.72
C GLY A 493 -4.87 -13.44 -14.30
N SER A 494 -5.15 -12.17 -14.02
CA SER A 494 -5.69 -11.74 -12.71
C SER A 494 -7.06 -12.35 -12.41
N LEU A 495 -7.94 -12.46 -13.42
CA LEU A 495 -9.24 -13.09 -13.29
C LEU A 495 -9.11 -14.59 -13.00
N VAL A 496 -8.22 -15.31 -13.69
CA VAL A 496 -7.95 -16.73 -13.45
C VAL A 496 -7.45 -16.94 -12.01
N VAL A 497 -6.47 -16.14 -11.57
CA VAL A 497 -5.98 -16.20 -10.18
C VAL A 497 -7.10 -15.92 -9.19
N LEU A 498 -7.93 -14.93 -9.43
CA LEU A 498 -9.08 -14.62 -8.56
C LEU A 498 -10.07 -15.79 -8.50
N LEU A 499 -10.38 -16.41 -9.64
CA LEU A 499 -11.29 -17.57 -9.68
C LEU A 499 -10.72 -18.76 -8.92
N ILE A 500 -9.41 -19.04 -9.03
CA ILE A 500 -8.72 -20.08 -8.25
C ILE A 500 -8.83 -19.76 -6.75
N LEU A 501 -8.54 -18.51 -6.34
CA LEU A 501 -8.64 -18.10 -4.94
C LEU A 501 -10.08 -18.21 -4.41
N VAL A 502 -11.08 -17.86 -5.21
CA VAL A 502 -12.50 -18.03 -4.85
C VAL A 502 -12.86 -19.51 -4.71
N GLN A 503 -12.40 -20.37 -5.60
CA GLN A 503 -12.62 -21.81 -5.51
C GLN A 503 -12.00 -22.39 -4.22
N ILE A 504 -10.76 -22.00 -3.90
CA ILE A 504 -10.10 -22.39 -2.65
C ILE A 504 -10.89 -21.87 -1.44
N LEU A 505 -11.37 -20.65 -1.47
CA LEU A 505 -12.18 -20.06 -0.40
C LEU A 505 -13.50 -20.80 -0.21
N ILE A 506 -14.19 -21.12 -1.30
CA ILE A 506 -15.45 -21.91 -1.28
C ILE A 506 -15.18 -23.31 -0.71
N ALA A 507 -14.15 -23.99 -1.18
CA ALA A 507 -13.76 -25.31 -0.66
C ALA A 507 -13.44 -25.25 0.84
N ASN A 508 -12.81 -24.17 1.29
CA ASN A 508 -12.52 -23.91 2.70
C ASN A 508 -13.79 -23.67 3.55
N ILE A 509 -14.77 -22.95 3.03
CA ILE A 509 -16.02 -22.62 3.74
C ILE A 509 -16.96 -23.85 3.77
N SER A 510 -17.06 -24.58 2.66
CA SER A 510 -17.99 -25.70 2.51
C SER A 510 -17.56 -26.99 3.24
N GLY A 511 -16.37 -27.00 3.86
CA GLY A 511 -15.88 -28.19 4.58
C GLY A 511 -15.43 -29.33 3.66
N GLY A 512 -15.34 -29.08 2.37
CA GLY A 512 -14.90 -30.06 1.36
C GLY A 512 -13.38 -30.15 1.29
N GLY A 513 -12.80 -31.00 2.11
CA GLY A 513 -11.54 -31.67 1.81
C GLY A 513 -10.21 -30.97 2.08
N PHE A 514 -10.12 -29.67 2.16
CA PHE A 514 -8.81 -28.99 2.34
C PHE A 514 -8.62 -28.33 3.71
N ILE A 515 -9.59 -28.45 4.62
CA ILE A 515 -9.48 -27.81 5.93
C ILE A 515 -10.25 -28.60 6.97
#